data_1fd51f3d1b76b2ccc24c9895fbfd5f97
#
_entry.id   1fd51f3d1b76b2ccc24c9895fbfd5f97
#
_cell.length_a   1.000
_cell.length_b   1.000
_cell.length_c   1.000
_cell.angle_alpha   90.00
_cell.angle_beta   90.00
_cell.angle_gamma   90.00
#
_symmetry.space_group_name_H-M   'P 1'
#
loop_
_entity.id
_entity.type
_entity.pdbx_description
1 polymer ?
#
loop_
_entity_poly.entity_id
_entity_poly.type
_entity_poly.pdbx_seq_one_letter_code
_entity_poly.pdbx_strand_id
1 'polypeptide(L)'
;REMAINVGGIINGMHFALPGMLERNRGHIVNLSSMAGKMTVPGAAVYTASKFAVATLSRTVRAEIAHTGVTITTILPSAVETELAAGLDLRGVPKATPEEIAVEIVASCQHGKPEVTLPKWLFPVGTIEQALPEKLGNWVKRTVGAQKRISADTPQSRKYQERLSRF
;
A
#
# COMPACT_ATOMS: atom_id res chain seq x y z
N ARG A 1 -16.58 -0.43 5.09
CA ARG A 1 -15.70 -1.07 6.08
C ARG A 1 -14.22 -0.96 5.68
N GLU A 2 -13.84 -1.41 4.47
CA GLU A 2 -12.44 -1.40 4.02
C GLU A 2 -11.79 0.00 4.06
N MET A 3 -12.48 1.02 3.55
CA MET A 3 -12.04 2.42 3.63
C MET A 3 -11.86 2.89 5.08
N ALA A 4 -12.82 2.57 5.95
CA ALA A 4 -12.74 2.96 7.36
C ALA A 4 -11.55 2.33 8.08
N ILE A 5 -11.23 1.08 7.77
CA ILE A 5 -10.08 0.38 8.35
C ILE A 5 -8.77 0.91 7.76
N ASN A 6 -8.64 0.86 6.43
CA ASN A 6 -7.36 1.15 5.78
C ASN A 6 -7.00 2.64 5.83
N VAL A 7 -7.98 3.53 5.64
CA VAL A 7 -7.74 4.98 5.60
C VAL A 7 -8.01 5.60 6.95
N GLY A 8 -9.15 5.31 7.57
CA GLY A 8 -9.51 5.83 8.90
C GLY A 8 -8.50 5.43 9.97
N GLY A 9 -8.00 4.19 9.95
CA GLY A 9 -6.95 3.73 10.87
C GLY A 9 -5.66 4.53 10.73
N ILE A 10 -5.22 4.83 9.51
CA ILE A 10 -4.02 5.67 9.26
C ILE A 10 -4.26 7.11 9.72
N ILE A 11 -5.42 7.69 9.41
CA ILE A 11 -5.78 9.05 9.85
C ILE A 11 -5.72 9.13 11.38
N ASN A 12 -6.36 8.21 12.08
CA ASN A 12 -6.37 8.16 13.54
C ASN A 12 -4.95 7.98 14.10
N GLY A 13 -4.17 7.04 13.55
CA GLY A 13 -2.79 6.83 13.99
C GLY A 13 -1.93 8.08 13.87
N MET A 14 -2.02 8.78 12.72
CA MET A 14 -1.31 10.03 12.52
C MET A 14 -1.84 11.16 13.41
N HIS A 15 -3.16 11.26 13.59
CA HIS A 15 -3.78 12.26 14.44
C HIS A 15 -3.26 12.20 15.89
N PHE A 16 -3.10 11.00 16.43
CA PHE A 16 -2.59 10.83 17.79
C PHE A 16 -1.06 10.90 17.89
N ALA A 17 -0.33 10.47 16.87
CA ALA A 17 1.13 10.41 16.95
C ALA A 17 1.82 11.74 16.60
N LEU A 18 1.31 12.46 15.57
CA LEU A 18 1.97 13.65 15.04
C LEU A 18 2.13 14.79 16.04
N PRO A 19 1.14 15.21 16.84
CA PRO A 19 1.29 16.36 17.72
C PRO A 19 2.51 16.25 18.63
N GLY A 20 2.66 15.15 19.36
CA GLY A 20 3.82 14.96 20.22
C GLY A 20 5.14 14.79 19.48
N MET A 21 5.14 14.30 18.22
CA MET A 21 6.34 14.26 17.38
C MET A 21 6.74 15.66 16.91
N LEU A 22 5.78 16.50 16.53
CA LEU A 22 6.01 17.88 16.10
C LEU A 22 6.50 18.74 17.26
N GLU A 23 5.92 18.60 18.45
CA GLU A 23 6.34 19.33 19.65
C GLU A 23 7.81 19.10 20.00
N ARG A 24 8.26 17.84 19.96
CA ARG A 24 9.69 17.49 20.20
C ARG A 24 10.56 17.61 18.96
N ASN A 25 10.00 18.04 17.83
CA ASN A 25 10.65 18.16 16.52
C ASN A 25 11.41 16.88 16.09
N ARG A 26 10.91 15.70 16.47
CA ARG A 26 11.53 14.41 16.17
C ARG A 26 10.51 13.28 16.18
N GLY A 27 10.50 12.50 15.13
CA GLY A 27 9.65 11.32 15.01
C GLY A 27 9.72 10.69 13.63
N HIS A 28 9.27 9.45 13.54
CA HIS A 28 9.17 8.74 12.28
C HIS A 28 7.87 7.94 12.23
N ILE A 29 7.09 8.13 11.18
CA ILE A 29 5.86 7.36 10.93
C ILE A 29 6.08 6.47 9.73
N VAL A 30 5.65 5.22 9.84
CA VAL A 30 5.63 4.28 8.72
C VAL A 30 4.18 3.92 8.40
N ASN A 31 3.74 4.29 7.21
CA ASN A 31 2.41 3.93 6.70
C ASN A 31 2.51 2.79 5.71
N LEU A 32 1.73 1.73 5.95
CA LEU A 32 1.71 0.56 5.09
C LEU A 32 0.61 0.70 4.03
N SER A 33 1.02 1.05 2.80
CA SER A 33 0.16 1.08 1.63
C SER A 33 0.27 -0.24 0.85
N SER A 34 0.41 -0.18 -0.46
CA SER A 34 0.60 -1.29 -1.39
C SER A 34 1.04 -0.73 -2.74
N MET A 35 1.56 -1.57 -3.63
CA MET A 35 1.67 -1.22 -5.05
C MET A 35 0.31 -0.85 -5.67
N ALA A 36 -0.80 -1.36 -5.13
CA ALA A 36 -2.15 -0.89 -5.44
C ALA A 36 -2.42 0.58 -5.03
N GLY A 37 -1.53 1.23 -4.31
CA GLY A 37 -1.54 2.69 -4.06
C GLY A 37 -0.78 3.50 -5.10
N LYS A 38 -0.16 2.84 -6.09
CA LYS A 38 0.53 3.45 -7.24
C LYS A 38 0.01 2.99 -8.59
N MET A 39 -0.63 1.85 -8.64
CA MET A 39 -1.17 1.29 -9.88
C MET A 39 -2.56 0.73 -9.67
N THR A 40 -3.40 0.84 -10.71
CA THR A 40 -4.77 0.35 -10.63
C THR A 40 -4.82 -1.16 -10.77
N VAL A 41 -5.61 -1.80 -9.89
CA VAL A 41 -5.75 -3.26 -9.83
C VAL A 41 -7.20 -3.63 -10.17
N PRO A 42 -7.49 -4.11 -11.40
CA PRO A 42 -8.83 -4.55 -11.78
C PRO A 42 -9.35 -5.66 -10.84
N GLY A 43 -10.61 -5.58 -10.44
CA GLY A 43 -11.23 -6.52 -9.49
C GLY A 43 -11.06 -6.15 -8.02
N ALA A 44 -10.23 -5.15 -7.69
CA ALA A 44 -9.97 -4.68 -6.33
C ALA A 44 -10.18 -3.16 -6.20
N ALA A 45 -11.28 -2.64 -6.73
CA ALA A 45 -11.50 -1.19 -6.85
C ALA A 45 -11.47 -0.46 -5.51
N VAL A 46 -12.20 -0.92 -4.50
CA VAL A 46 -12.25 -0.29 -3.17
C VAL A 46 -10.91 -0.41 -2.46
N TYR A 47 -10.26 -1.57 -2.54
CA TYR A 47 -8.90 -1.76 -2.00
C TYR A 47 -7.91 -0.79 -2.66
N THR A 48 -7.88 -0.74 -3.98
CA THR A 48 -7.04 0.17 -4.75
C THR A 48 -7.29 1.61 -4.32
N ALA A 49 -8.53 2.08 -4.29
CA ALA A 49 -8.88 3.41 -3.84
C ALA A 49 -8.38 3.70 -2.42
N SER A 50 -8.52 2.74 -1.49
CA SER A 50 -8.04 2.89 -0.12
C SER A 50 -6.50 3.02 -0.06
N LYS A 51 -5.78 2.25 -0.86
CA LYS A 51 -4.30 2.30 -0.89
C LYS A 51 -3.76 3.54 -1.59
N PHE A 52 -4.43 4.04 -2.62
CA PHE A 52 -4.15 5.36 -3.19
C PHE A 52 -4.38 6.48 -2.16
N ALA A 53 -5.49 6.41 -1.41
CA ALA A 53 -5.77 7.37 -0.35
C ALA A 53 -4.66 7.38 0.72
N VAL A 54 -4.21 6.23 1.20
CA VAL A 54 -3.10 6.12 2.16
C VAL A 54 -1.80 6.70 1.60
N ALA A 55 -1.45 6.36 0.34
CA ALA A 55 -0.23 6.87 -0.29
C ALA A 55 -0.27 8.39 -0.47
N THR A 56 -1.40 8.92 -0.95
CA THR A 56 -1.57 10.36 -1.17
C THR A 56 -1.62 11.12 0.15
N LEU A 57 -2.37 10.63 1.15
CA LEU A 57 -2.41 11.22 2.50
C LEU A 57 -0.99 11.31 3.09
N SER A 58 -0.22 10.22 3.04
CA SER A 58 1.15 10.20 3.54
C SER A 58 2.05 11.21 2.83
N ARG A 59 1.88 11.36 1.51
CA ARG A 59 2.62 12.35 0.70
C ARG A 59 2.25 13.77 1.07
N THR A 60 0.96 14.06 1.24
CA THR A 60 0.45 15.39 1.58
C THR A 60 0.92 15.82 2.95
N VAL A 61 0.71 14.98 3.98
CA VAL A 61 1.17 15.30 5.34
C VAL A 61 2.69 15.46 5.40
N ARG A 62 3.45 14.64 4.66
CA ARG A 62 4.91 14.79 4.55
C ARG A 62 5.30 16.16 4.00
N ALA A 63 4.57 16.68 3.00
CA ALA A 63 4.81 18.01 2.45
C ALA A 63 4.46 19.11 3.47
N GLU A 64 3.39 18.95 4.23
CA GLU A 64 2.98 19.89 5.28
C GLU A 64 4.03 20.01 6.39
N ILE A 65 4.64 18.90 6.80
CA ILE A 65 5.62 18.84 7.90
C ILE A 65 7.08 18.90 7.42
N ALA A 66 7.35 19.19 6.15
CA ALA A 66 8.70 19.15 5.56
C ALA A 66 9.71 20.08 6.23
N HIS A 67 9.23 21.10 6.95
CA HIS A 67 10.06 22.06 7.70
C HIS A 67 10.43 21.57 9.12
N THR A 68 10.03 20.35 9.50
CA THR A 68 10.26 19.77 10.83
C THR A 68 11.25 18.61 10.78
N GLY A 69 11.69 18.15 11.95
CA GLY A 69 12.49 16.95 12.09
C GLY A 69 11.67 15.63 12.09
N VAL A 70 10.37 15.70 11.76
CA VAL A 70 9.50 14.51 11.66
C VAL A 70 9.48 13.99 10.24
N THR A 71 9.59 12.68 10.08
CA THR A 71 9.60 12.02 8.77
C THR A 71 8.48 10.99 8.63
N ILE A 72 8.03 10.75 7.40
CA ILE A 72 7.01 9.73 7.08
C ILE A 72 7.51 8.88 5.92
N THR A 73 7.60 7.57 6.12
CA THR A 73 7.86 6.59 5.06
C THR A 73 6.56 5.85 4.70
N THR A 74 6.29 5.74 3.41
CA THR A 74 5.22 4.89 2.89
C THR A 74 5.82 3.62 2.30
N ILE A 75 5.52 2.46 2.88
CA ILE A 75 5.92 1.16 2.33
C ILE A 75 4.83 0.69 1.38
N LEU A 76 5.24 0.29 0.17
CA LEU A 76 4.36 -0.15 -0.90
C LEU A 76 4.73 -1.59 -1.34
N PRO A 77 4.33 -2.60 -0.57
CA PRO A 77 4.55 -3.99 -0.97
C PRO A 77 3.74 -4.32 -2.22
N SER A 78 4.27 -5.22 -3.04
CA SER A 78 3.51 -5.92 -4.07
C SER A 78 2.68 -7.04 -3.42
N ALA A 79 2.48 -8.16 -4.09
CA ALA A 79 1.78 -9.30 -3.50
C ALA A 79 2.57 -9.86 -2.30
N VAL A 80 1.87 -10.14 -1.20
CA VAL A 80 2.44 -10.77 -0.01
C VAL A 80 1.66 -12.06 0.26
N GLU A 81 2.36 -13.17 0.45
CA GLU A 81 1.74 -14.45 0.78
C GLU A 81 1.28 -14.43 2.24
N THR A 82 0.06 -14.00 2.45
CA THR A 82 -0.59 -13.90 3.76
C THR A 82 -1.99 -14.53 3.72
N GLU A 83 -2.59 -14.75 4.88
CA GLU A 83 -4.00 -15.18 4.95
C GLU A 83 -4.95 -14.20 4.24
N LEU A 84 -4.63 -12.91 4.23
CA LEU A 84 -5.40 -11.87 3.52
C LEU A 84 -5.40 -12.10 2.00
N ALA A 85 -4.30 -12.62 1.46
CA ALA A 85 -4.14 -12.93 0.04
C ALA A 85 -4.54 -14.38 -0.30
N ALA A 86 -4.97 -15.15 0.70
CA ALA A 86 -5.36 -16.54 0.51
C ALA A 86 -6.53 -16.65 -0.49
N GLY A 87 -6.31 -17.39 -1.57
CA GLY A 87 -7.30 -17.55 -2.64
C GLY A 87 -7.14 -16.62 -3.84
N LEU A 88 -6.21 -15.67 -3.81
CA LEU A 88 -5.86 -14.88 -4.99
C LEU A 88 -4.87 -15.66 -5.88
N ASP A 89 -5.05 -15.59 -7.19
CA ASP A 89 -4.04 -16.11 -8.12
C ASP A 89 -2.90 -15.11 -8.27
N LEU A 90 -1.85 -15.31 -7.50
CA LEU A 90 -0.65 -14.46 -7.47
C LEU A 90 0.48 -14.98 -8.37
N ARG A 91 0.21 -15.92 -9.28
CA ARG A 91 1.23 -16.44 -10.21
C ARG A 91 1.72 -15.32 -11.14
N GLY A 92 3.04 -15.15 -11.24
CA GLY A 92 3.68 -14.12 -12.06
C GLY A 92 3.50 -12.70 -11.53
N VAL A 93 2.96 -12.51 -10.33
CA VAL A 93 3.00 -11.22 -9.62
C VAL A 93 4.27 -11.19 -8.77
N PRO A 94 5.09 -10.14 -8.86
CA PRO A 94 6.24 -10.00 -7.95
C PRO A 94 5.78 -10.06 -6.51
N LYS A 95 6.51 -10.80 -5.67
CA LYS A 95 6.14 -11.01 -4.27
C LYS A 95 7.15 -10.35 -3.35
N ALA A 96 6.69 -9.96 -2.17
CA ALA A 96 7.50 -9.60 -1.01
C ALA A 96 7.13 -10.53 0.15
N THR A 97 8.09 -10.83 1.01
CA THR A 97 7.80 -11.59 2.22
C THR A 97 7.45 -10.67 3.40
N PRO A 98 6.73 -11.15 4.42
CA PRO A 98 6.50 -10.39 5.64
C PRO A 98 7.81 -9.94 6.31
N GLU A 99 8.85 -10.78 6.25
CA GLU A 99 10.17 -10.51 6.81
C GLU A 99 10.87 -9.36 6.07
N GLU A 100 10.84 -9.34 4.74
CA GLU A 100 11.38 -8.24 3.93
C GLU A 100 10.68 -6.91 4.26
N ILE A 101 9.36 -6.96 4.45
CA ILE A 101 8.60 -5.78 4.84
C ILE A 101 9.02 -5.31 6.23
N ALA A 102 9.13 -6.22 7.21
CA ALA A 102 9.53 -5.89 8.57
C ALA A 102 10.95 -5.28 8.61
N VAL A 103 11.89 -5.87 7.88
CA VAL A 103 13.26 -5.33 7.75
C VAL A 103 13.24 -3.92 7.17
N GLU A 104 12.45 -3.67 6.13
CA GLU A 104 12.39 -2.34 5.52
C GLU A 104 11.69 -1.31 6.43
N ILE A 105 10.67 -1.72 7.19
CA ILE A 105 10.04 -0.85 8.20
C ILE A 105 11.08 -0.37 9.21
N VAL A 106 11.89 -1.27 9.76
CA VAL A 106 12.95 -0.92 10.72
C VAL A 106 14.02 -0.05 10.06
N ALA A 107 14.47 -0.42 8.86
CA ALA A 107 15.48 0.34 8.12
C ALA A 107 15.01 1.75 7.76
N SER A 108 13.70 1.94 7.55
CA SER A 108 13.13 3.26 7.22
C SER A 108 13.35 4.29 8.33
N CYS A 109 13.45 3.85 9.59
CA CYS A 109 13.77 4.72 10.73
C CYS A 109 15.16 5.35 10.62
N GLN A 110 16.08 4.73 9.86
CA GLN A 110 17.44 5.22 9.66
C GLN A 110 17.55 6.06 8.38
N HIS A 111 17.00 5.59 7.27
CA HIS A 111 17.19 6.26 5.97
C HIS A 111 16.13 7.33 5.66
N GLY A 112 14.97 7.33 6.31
CA GLY A 112 13.89 8.31 6.15
C GLY A 112 13.34 8.48 4.72
N LYS A 113 13.54 7.49 3.82
CA LYS A 113 13.06 7.57 2.44
C LYS A 113 11.55 7.77 2.39
N PRO A 114 11.04 8.67 1.55
CA PRO A 114 9.61 8.99 1.53
C PRO A 114 8.71 7.83 1.09
N GLU A 115 9.17 7.02 0.16
CA GLU A 115 8.45 5.85 -0.36
C GLU A 115 9.42 4.71 -0.64
N VAL A 116 9.02 3.49 -0.31
CA VAL A 116 9.76 2.27 -0.62
C VAL A 116 8.82 1.22 -1.17
N THR A 117 9.10 0.72 -2.36
CA THR A 117 8.39 -0.43 -2.95
C THR A 117 9.11 -1.74 -2.62
N LEU A 118 8.36 -2.80 -2.47
CA LEU A 118 8.91 -4.14 -2.28
C LEU A 118 8.24 -5.11 -3.27
N PRO A 119 9.02 -5.71 -4.16
CA PRO A 119 10.46 -5.52 -4.45
C PRO A 119 10.81 -4.09 -4.92
N LYS A 120 12.04 -3.64 -4.63
CA LYS A 120 12.48 -2.24 -4.88
C LYS A 120 12.45 -1.83 -6.35
N TRP A 121 12.68 -2.76 -7.27
CA TRP A 121 12.65 -2.51 -8.72
C TRP A 121 11.26 -2.12 -9.26
N LEU A 122 10.18 -2.34 -8.49
CA LEU A 122 8.83 -1.94 -8.88
C LEU A 122 8.58 -0.43 -8.77
N PHE A 123 9.47 0.33 -8.14
CA PHE A 123 9.29 1.76 -7.95
C PHE A 123 9.02 2.53 -9.27
N PRO A 124 9.83 2.37 -10.32
CA PRO A 124 9.57 3.04 -11.59
C PRO A 124 8.30 2.55 -12.29
N VAL A 125 7.93 1.29 -12.13
CA VAL A 125 6.74 0.70 -12.78
C VAL A 125 5.47 1.42 -12.32
N GLY A 126 5.28 1.60 -11.03
CA GLY A 126 4.11 2.31 -10.51
C GLY A 126 4.09 3.80 -10.87
N THR A 127 5.25 4.43 -10.99
CA THR A 127 5.35 5.85 -11.39
C THR A 127 5.02 6.03 -12.88
N ILE A 128 5.54 5.15 -13.73
CA ILE A 128 5.24 5.15 -15.17
C ILE A 128 3.76 4.89 -15.41
N GLU A 129 3.16 3.94 -14.72
CA GLU A 129 1.73 3.62 -14.89
C GLU A 129 0.82 4.83 -14.61
N GLN A 130 1.14 5.62 -13.58
CA GLN A 130 0.39 6.85 -13.28
C GLN A 130 0.53 7.94 -14.34
N ALA A 131 1.64 7.96 -15.08
CA ALA A 131 1.90 8.93 -16.15
C ALA A 131 1.32 8.50 -17.50
N LEU A 132 0.97 7.23 -17.66
CA LEU A 132 0.45 6.71 -18.92
C LEU A 132 -1.02 7.14 -19.15
N PRO A 133 -1.40 7.49 -20.39
CA PRO A 133 -2.80 7.64 -20.75
C PRO A 133 -3.58 6.35 -20.44
N GLU A 134 -4.79 6.48 -19.91
CA GLU A 134 -5.61 5.35 -19.45
C GLU A 134 -5.78 4.25 -20.49
N LYS A 135 -5.97 4.62 -21.79
CA LYS A 135 -6.11 3.66 -22.89
C LYS A 135 -4.87 2.77 -23.03
N LEU A 136 -3.68 3.36 -22.91
CA LEU A 136 -2.40 2.64 -23.01
C LEU A 136 -2.16 1.76 -21.78
N GLY A 137 -2.42 2.29 -20.58
CA GLY A 137 -2.32 1.52 -19.32
C GLY A 137 -3.26 0.30 -19.35
N ASN A 138 -4.49 0.48 -19.79
CA ASN A 138 -5.46 -0.62 -19.91
C ASN A 138 -5.05 -1.66 -20.97
N TRP A 139 -4.47 -1.23 -22.09
CA TRP A 139 -3.92 -2.13 -23.11
C TRP A 139 -2.79 -3.00 -22.54
N VAL A 140 -1.84 -2.40 -21.83
CA VAL A 140 -0.75 -3.13 -21.15
C VAL A 140 -1.31 -4.15 -20.17
N LYS A 141 -2.27 -3.77 -19.32
CA LYS A 141 -2.90 -4.69 -18.34
C LYS A 141 -3.60 -5.87 -18.99
N ARG A 142 -4.24 -5.66 -20.15
CA ARG A 142 -4.87 -6.74 -20.93
C ARG A 142 -3.85 -7.72 -21.47
N THR A 143 -2.75 -7.22 -22.05
CA THR A 143 -1.69 -8.07 -22.62
C THR A 143 -0.96 -8.89 -21.56
N VAL A 144 -0.77 -8.34 -20.37
CA VAL A 144 -0.14 -9.04 -19.21
C VAL A 144 -1.12 -9.96 -18.48
N GLY A 145 -2.41 -9.97 -18.84
CA GLY A 145 -3.43 -10.84 -18.25
C GLY A 145 -3.79 -10.48 -16.80
N ALA A 146 -3.55 -9.24 -16.37
CA ALA A 146 -3.81 -8.77 -15.01
C ALA A 146 -5.30 -8.85 -14.62
N GLN A 147 -6.21 -8.76 -15.58
CA GLN A 147 -7.66 -8.79 -15.33
C GLN A 147 -8.19 -10.15 -14.87
N LYS A 148 -7.53 -11.26 -15.20
CA LYS A 148 -8.02 -12.62 -14.87
C LYS A 148 -7.63 -13.09 -13.46
N ARG A 149 -6.74 -12.36 -12.76
CA ARG A 149 -6.06 -12.87 -11.57
C ARG A 149 -6.75 -12.60 -10.24
N ILE A 150 -7.75 -11.69 -10.18
CA ILE A 150 -8.32 -11.21 -8.90
C ILE A 150 -9.78 -11.67 -8.69
N SER A 151 -10.38 -12.38 -9.64
CA SER A 151 -11.78 -12.81 -9.54
C SER A 151 -11.98 -14.20 -8.93
N ALA A 152 -11.08 -14.68 -8.10
CA ALA A 152 -11.22 -16.00 -7.51
C ALA A 152 -12.07 -15.95 -6.22
N ASP A 153 -13.36 -16.23 -6.35
CA ASP A 153 -14.22 -16.63 -5.23
C ASP A 153 -13.82 -18.05 -4.77
N THR A 154 -12.78 -18.11 -3.93
CA THR A 154 -12.27 -19.38 -3.41
C THR A 154 -12.85 -19.69 -2.03
N PRO A 155 -12.95 -20.99 -1.63
CA PRO A 155 -13.39 -21.36 -0.29
C PRO A 155 -12.57 -20.69 0.84
N GLN A 156 -11.29 -20.39 0.57
CA GLN A 156 -10.40 -19.73 1.53
C GLN A 156 -10.72 -18.25 1.68
N SER A 157 -11.01 -17.57 0.58
CA SER A 157 -11.45 -16.16 0.59
C SER A 157 -12.79 -16.00 1.33
N ARG A 158 -13.74 -16.94 1.16
CA ARG A 158 -15.00 -16.95 1.91
C ARG A 158 -14.78 -17.14 3.41
N LYS A 159 -13.94 -18.10 3.83
CA LYS A 159 -13.60 -18.31 5.25
C LYS A 159 -12.94 -17.07 5.89
N TYR A 160 -12.11 -16.36 5.14
CA TYR A 160 -11.52 -15.12 5.61
C TYR A 160 -12.59 -14.03 5.79
N GLN A 161 -13.50 -13.86 4.83
CA GLN A 161 -14.61 -12.90 4.92
C GLN A 161 -15.57 -13.24 6.07
N GLU A 162 -15.87 -14.50 6.30
CA GLU A 162 -16.66 -14.96 7.45
C GLU A 162 -16.00 -14.65 8.79
N ARG A 163 -14.67 -14.81 8.91
CA ARG A 163 -13.93 -14.37 10.12
C ARG A 163 -14.03 -12.86 10.32
N LEU A 164 -13.89 -12.07 9.27
CA LEU A 164 -13.98 -10.61 9.36
C LEU A 164 -15.41 -10.11 9.69
N SER A 165 -16.44 -10.87 9.36
CA SER A 165 -17.82 -10.51 9.68
C SER A 165 -18.19 -10.67 11.16
N ARG A 166 -17.37 -11.39 11.95
CA ARG A 166 -17.59 -11.64 13.39
C ARG A 166 -17.02 -10.53 14.29
N PHE A 167 -16.28 -9.57 13.72
CA PHE A 167 -15.76 -8.36 14.36
C PHE A 167 -16.45 -7.11 13.82
#